data_f8527e46e3c630264b2350974ca0edab
#
_entry.id   f8527e46e3c630264b2350974ca0edab
#
_cell.length_a   1.000
_cell.length_b   1.000
_cell.length_c   1.000
_cell.angle_alpha   90.00
_cell.angle_beta   90.00
_cell.angle_gamma   90.00
#
_symmetry.space_group_name_H-M   'P 1'
#
loop_
_entity.id
_entity.type
_entity.pdbx_description
1 polymer ?
#
loop_
_entity_poly.entity_id
_entity_poly.type
_entity_poly.pdbx_seq_one_letter_code
_entity_poly.pdbx_strand_id
1 'polypeptide(L)'
;MVEARVHTGAATTKGIIMTTLNPYLGFRGNAREAMEFYQGVFGGELTISTFGDFQASVEPDEVDLVMHAQLTGDAGVVFMGSDTPKHMDYAEGSNFSMSLSGSNDDEAQLTGYFGELSAGGTVLQPLMVAPWGDSFGMLKDPFGITWLVNIAGPGASA
;
A
#
# COMPACT_ATOMS: atom_id res chain seq x y z
N MET A 1 -30.90 -18.04 -43.63
CA MET A 1 -29.72 -17.19 -43.56
C MET A 1 -29.80 -16.44 -42.26
N VAL A 2 -29.07 -16.92 -41.21
CA VAL A 2 -29.10 -16.28 -39.89
C VAL A 2 -27.90 -15.37 -39.85
N GLU A 3 -28.14 -14.06 -39.87
CA GLU A 3 -27.10 -13.08 -39.65
C GLU A 3 -26.66 -13.14 -38.20
N ALA A 4 -25.41 -13.57 -38.00
CA ALA A 4 -24.76 -13.43 -36.72
C ALA A 4 -24.48 -11.96 -36.47
N ARG A 5 -25.27 -11.35 -35.60
CA ARG A 5 -24.95 -10.03 -35.05
C ARG A 5 -23.71 -10.19 -34.17
N VAL A 6 -22.59 -9.75 -34.69
CA VAL A 6 -21.41 -9.53 -33.89
C VAL A 6 -21.73 -8.32 -32.99
N HIS A 7 -22.04 -8.59 -31.74
CA HIS A 7 -22.07 -7.55 -30.73
C HIS A 7 -20.62 -7.15 -30.41
N THR A 8 -20.12 -6.18 -31.15
CA THR A 8 -18.96 -5.40 -30.68
C THR A 8 -19.47 -4.45 -29.61
N GLY A 9 -19.82 -4.99 -28.47
CA GLY A 9 -19.98 -4.21 -27.27
C GLY A 9 -18.59 -3.77 -26.84
N ALA A 10 -18.23 -2.51 -27.11
CA ALA A 10 -17.16 -1.89 -26.39
C ALA A 10 -17.52 -2.02 -24.91
N ALA A 11 -16.82 -2.89 -24.19
CA ALA A 11 -16.94 -2.98 -22.75
C ALA A 11 -16.49 -1.64 -22.19
N THR A 12 -17.45 -0.77 -21.97
CA THR A 12 -17.20 0.40 -21.15
C THR A 12 -16.92 -0.15 -19.75
N THR A 13 -15.68 -0.10 -19.37
CA THR A 13 -15.22 -0.40 -18.01
C THR A 13 -15.88 0.49 -16.95
N LYS A 14 -16.69 1.43 -17.37
CA LYS A 14 -17.47 2.32 -16.53
C LYS A 14 -18.68 1.57 -15.99
N GLY A 15 -18.61 1.17 -14.73
CA GLY A 15 -19.71 0.53 -14.02
C GLY A 15 -19.48 -0.93 -13.67
N ILE A 16 -18.40 -1.57 -14.11
CA ILE A 16 -18.01 -2.84 -13.55
C ILE A 16 -17.21 -2.53 -12.29
N ILE A 17 -17.95 -2.37 -11.17
CA ILE A 17 -17.31 -2.31 -9.86
C ILE A 17 -16.93 -3.73 -9.53
N MET A 18 -15.67 -4.05 -9.80
CA MET A 18 -15.12 -5.32 -9.40
C MET A 18 -14.87 -5.28 -7.91
N THR A 19 -15.06 -6.41 -7.26
CA THR A 19 -14.50 -6.60 -5.93
C THR A 19 -13.01 -6.27 -5.98
N THR A 20 -12.55 -5.41 -5.09
CA THR A 20 -11.13 -5.06 -4.98
C THR A 20 -10.55 -5.61 -3.69
N LEU A 21 -9.32 -6.11 -3.79
CA LEU A 21 -8.53 -6.47 -2.63
C LEU A 21 -7.58 -5.31 -2.33
N ASN A 22 -7.72 -4.74 -1.14
CA ASN A 22 -6.86 -3.64 -0.72
C ASN A 22 -6.11 -4.04 0.55
N PRO A 23 -4.81 -3.76 0.64
CA PRO A 23 -4.11 -3.83 1.92
C PRO A 23 -4.77 -2.89 2.93
N TYR A 24 -4.95 -3.36 4.14
CA TYR A 24 -5.50 -2.58 5.24
C TYR A 24 -4.59 -2.72 6.45
N LEU A 25 -3.90 -1.64 6.80
CA LEU A 25 -2.89 -1.67 7.86
C LEU A 25 -3.53 -1.27 9.20
N GLY A 26 -3.23 -2.03 10.24
CA GLY A 26 -3.68 -1.75 11.60
C GLY A 26 -2.57 -1.11 12.42
N PHE A 27 -2.93 -0.08 13.17
CA PHE A 27 -2.03 0.64 14.07
C PHE A 27 -2.69 0.82 15.43
N ARG A 28 -1.91 1.25 16.39
CA ARG A 28 -2.44 1.63 17.72
C ARG A 28 -1.89 3.00 18.11
N GLY A 29 -2.61 4.04 17.69
CA GLY A 29 -2.33 5.43 18.03
C GLY A 29 -1.44 6.18 17.03
N ASN A 30 -0.83 5.53 16.06
CA ASN A 30 0.09 6.14 15.11
C ASN A 30 -0.31 5.99 13.63
N ALA A 31 -1.58 5.68 13.35
CA ALA A 31 -2.04 5.50 11.98
C ALA A 31 -1.87 6.77 11.14
N ARG A 32 -2.19 7.95 11.69
CA ARG A 32 -2.04 9.22 10.98
C ARG A 32 -0.58 9.44 10.56
N GLU A 33 0.34 9.31 11.49
CA GLU A 33 1.76 9.47 11.24
C GLU A 33 2.26 8.50 10.16
N ALA A 34 1.84 7.24 10.25
CA ALA A 34 2.19 6.22 9.27
C ALA A 34 1.64 6.55 7.88
N MET A 35 0.36 6.88 7.77
CA MET A 35 -0.27 7.16 6.48
C MET A 35 0.25 8.45 5.85
N GLU A 36 0.60 9.45 6.62
CA GLU A 36 1.27 10.67 6.14
C GLU A 36 2.68 10.36 5.65
N PHE A 37 3.41 9.49 6.33
CA PHE A 37 4.70 8.98 5.88
C PHE A 37 4.58 8.30 4.52
N TYR A 38 3.61 7.40 4.36
CA TYR A 38 3.39 6.71 3.07
C TYR A 38 2.96 7.67 1.97
N GLN A 39 2.18 8.69 2.28
CA GLN A 39 1.86 9.75 1.31
C GLN A 39 3.13 10.48 0.85
N GLY A 40 4.05 10.74 1.76
CA GLY A 40 5.35 11.34 1.42
C GLY A 40 6.16 10.47 0.47
N VAL A 41 6.07 9.15 0.59
CA VAL A 41 6.77 8.20 -0.27
C VAL A 41 6.08 8.07 -1.64
N PHE A 42 4.76 7.82 -1.65
CA PHE A 42 4.03 7.44 -2.85
C PHE A 42 3.29 8.60 -3.53
N GLY A 43 3.26 9.77 -2.90
CA GLY A 43 2.49 10.89 -3.41
C GLY A 43 0.99 10.65 -3.35
N GLY A 44 0.24 11.44 -4.10
CA GLY A 44 -1.18 11.27 -4.28
C GLY A 44 -2.02 11.85 -3.15
N GLU A 45 -3.22 11.30 -2.98
CA GLU A 45 -4.24 11.81 -2.08
C GLU A 45 -4.41 10.91 -0.86
N LEU A 46 -4.36 11.52 0.31
CA LEU A 46 -4.64 10.86 1.58
C LEU A 46 -5.92 11.43 2.18
N THR A 47 -6.89 10.56 2.44
CA THR A 47 -8.10 10.91 3.18
C THR A 47 -8.06 10.27 4.55
N ILE A 48 -8.43 11.02 5.57
CA ILE A 48 -8.45 10.54 6.96
C ILE A 48 -9.77 10.93 7.60
N SER A 49 -10.38 9.95 8.29
CA SER A 49 -11.55 10.15 9.12
C SER A 49 -11.24 9.68 10.54
N THR A 50 -11.66 10.46 11.52
CA THR A 50 -11.45 10.10 12.92
C THR A 50 -12.68 9.42 13.51
N PHE A 51 -12.52 8.80 14.68
CA PHE A 51 -13.66 8.25 15.41
C PHE A 51 -14.66 9.35 15.79
N GLY A 52 -14.16 10.54 16.13
CA GLY A 52 -14.99 11.70 16.44
C GLY A 52 -15.82 12.18 15.25
N ASP A 53 -15.27 12.16 14.03
CA ASP A 53 -15.98 12.57 12.80
C ASP A 53 -17.24 11.75 12.58
N PHE A 54 -17.23 10.48 12.95
CA PHE A 54 -18.34 9.55 12.78
C PHE A 54 -19.12 9.33 14.07
N GLN A 55 -18.81 10.06 15.14
CA GLN A 55 -19.44 9.90 16.46
C GLN A 55 -19.41 8.44 16.94
N ALA A 56 -18.32 7.75 16.64
CA ALA A 56 -18.13 6.36 17.00
C ALA A 56 -17.97 6.23 18.52
N SER A 57 -18.41 5.10 19.07
CA SER A 57 -18.33 4.82 20.50
C SER A 57 -16.93 4.38 20.89
N VAL A 58 -16.11 5.35 21.29
CA VAL A 58 -14.75 5.15 21.80
C VAL A 58 -14.55 5.97 23.07
N GLU A 59 -13.44 5.73 23.76
CA GLU A 59 -13.08 6.54 24.92
C GLU A 59 -12.80 8.00 24.49
N PRO A 60 -13.01 8.99 25.40
CA PRO A 60 -12.81 10.41 25.08
C PRO A 60 -11.41 10.73 24.55
N ASP A 61 -10.38 10.02 24.98
CA ASP A 61 -9.01 10.22 24.54
C ASP A 61 -8.71 9.55 23.19
N GLU A 62 -9.69 8.87 22.58
CA GLU A 62 -9.55 8.19 21.30
C GLU A 62 -10.33 8.86 20.16
N VAL A 63 -11.04 9.97 20.41
CA VAL A 63 -11.88 10.61 19.38
C VAL A 63 -11.06 11.15 18.21
N ASP A 64 -9.80 11.51 18.41
CA ASP A 64 -8.91 12.02 17.37
C ASP A 64 -8.11 10.90 16.65
N LEU A 65 -8.23 9.67 17.11
CA LEU A 65 -7.61 8.55 16.44
C LEU A 65 -8.27 8.28 15.08
N VAL A 66 -7.50 7.68 14.19
CA VAL A 66 -7.95 7.40 12.82
C VAL A 66 -8.87 6.20 12.81
N MET A 67 -10.14 6.43 12.47
CA MET A 67 -11.11 5.37 12.23
C MET A 67 -10.89 4.72 10.87
N HIS A 68 -10.56 5.53 9.88
CA HIS A 68 -10.26 5.07 8.53
C HIS A 68 -9.37 6.08 7.80
N ALA A 69 -8.36 5.59 7.13
CA ALA A 69 -7.54 6.37 6.20
C ALA A 69 -7.38 5.60 4.89
N GLN A 70 -7.33 6.33 3.79
CA GLN A 70 -7.05 5.76 2.48
C GLN A 70 -6.03 6.62 1.76
N LEU A 71 -4.97 5.97 1.30
CA LEU A 71 -4.00 6.56 0.39
C LEU A 71 -4.27 6.07 -1.02
N THR A 72 -4.49 7.03 -1.92
CA THR A 72 -4.49 6.80 -3.36
C THR A 72 -3.24 7.47 -3.91
N GLY A 73 -2.16 6.73 -3.88
CA GLY A 73 -0.84 7.21 -4.29
C GLY A 73 -0.67 7.21 -5.81
N ASP A 74 0.47 7.74 -6.23
CA ASP A 74 0.86 7.68 -7.63
C ASP A 74 1.21 6.23 -8.04
N ALA A 75 1.34 5.98 -9.32
CA ALA A 75 1.70 4.67 -9.87
C ALA A 75 0.75 3.52 -9.46
N GLY A 76 -0.51 3.84 -9.18
CA GLY A 76 -1.52 2.83 -8.87
C GLY A 76 -1.45 2.24 -7.45
N VAL A 77 -0.69 2.85 -6.57
CA VAL A 77 -0.60 2.42 -5.17
C VAL A 77 -1.87 2.84 -4.43
N VAL A 78 -2.60 1.87 -3.91
CA VAL A 78 -3.79 2.12 -3.09
C VAL A 78 -3.78 1.21 -1.87
N PHE A 79 -3.86 1.77 -0.68
CA PHE A 79 -4.06 1.01 0.55
C PHE A 79 -4.68 1.87 1.64
N MET A 80 -5.08 1.23 2.70
CA MET A 80 -5.86 1.81 3.78
C MET A 80 -5.21 1.53 5.12
N GLY A 81 -5.69 2.20 6.14
CA GLY A 81 -5.23 1.96 7.50
C GLY A 81 -6.16 2.58 8.54
N SER A 82 -6.00 2.14 9.75
CA SER A 82 -6.73 2.71 10.90
C SER A 82 -5.99 2.45 12.20
N ASP A 83 -6.35 3.22 13.21
CA ASP A 83 -6.01 2.90 14.59
C ASP A 83 -6.97 1.86 15.16
N THR A 84 -6.48 1.06 16.08
CA THR A 84 -7.26 0.06 16.81
C THR A 84 -7.62 0.63 18.18
N PRO A 85 -8.92 0.82 18.50
CA PRO A 85 -9.33 1.31 19.82
C PRO A 85 -8.95 0.34 20.94
N LYS A 86 -8.85 0.85 22.16
CA LYS A 86 -8.44 0.07 23.34
C LYS A 86 -9.32 -1.14 23.62
N HIS A 87 -10.61 -1.08 23.27
CA HIS A 87 -11.55 -2.18 23.49
C HIS A 87 -11.38 -3.34 22.49
N MET A 88 -10.56 -3.17 21.45
CA MET A 88 -10.26 -4.20 20.47
C MET A 88 -8.85 -4.73 20.67
N ASP A 89 -8.67 -6.02 20.44
CA ASP A 89 -7.36 -6.63 20.50
C ASP A 89 -6.47 -6.14 19.35
N TYR A 90 -5.21 -5.93 19.66
CA TYR A 90 -4.19 -5.52 18.71
C TYR A 90 -2.92 -6.32 18.94
N ALA A 91 -2.38 -6.88 17.86
CA ALA A 91 -1.08 -7.53 17.88
C ALA A 91 -0.39 -7.30 16.53
N GLU A 92 0.87 -6.92 16.59
CA GLU A 92 1.70 -6.87 15.39
C GLU A 92 2.00 -8.29 14.92
N GLY A 93 1.98 -8.50 13.60
CA GLY A 93 2.25 -9.79 12.99
C GLY A 93 3.48 -9.78 12.12
N SER A 94 3.91 -10.97 11.68
CA SER A 94 5.08 -11.12 10.81
C SER A 94 4.83 -12.04 9.59
N ASN A 95 3.60 -12.51 9.42
CA ASN A 95 3.23 -13.40 8.33
C ASN A 95 2.65 -12.68 7.10
N PHE A 96 2.89 -11.39 6.99
CA PHE A 96 2.38 -10.54 5.93
C PHE A 96 3.45 -9.52 5.52
N SER A 97 3.56 -9.26 4.22
CA SER A 97 4.46 -8.25 3.67
C SER A 97 3.78 -7.50 2.52
N MET A 98 4.19 -6.26 2.32
CA MET A 98 3.80 -5.47 1.16
C MET A 98 4.87 -5.66 0.07
N SER A 99 4.46 -5.83 -1.16
CA SER A 99 5.39 -6.02 -2.28
C SER A 99 5.17 -4.96 -3.35
N LEU A 100 6.27 -4.34 -3.77
CA LEU A 100 6.32 -3.44 -4.90
C LEU A 100 7.15 -4.11 -6.00
N SER A 101 6.60 -4.21 -7.18
CA SER A 101 7.33 -4.80 -8.31
C SER A 101 7.11 -4.01 -9.58
N GLY A 102 8.07 -4.04 -10.45
CA GLY A 102 8.00 -3.36 -11.74
C GLY A 102 9.05 -3.85 -12.71
N SER A 103 9.00 -3.28 -13.89
CA SER A 103 9.97 -3.56 -14.95
C SER A 103 11.26 -2.77 -14.72
N ASN A 104 12.24 -3.04 -15.56
CA ASN A 104 13.49 -2.28 -15.60
C ASN A 104 13.26 -0.77 -15.83
N ASP A 105 12.17 -0.39 -16.51
CA ASP A 105 11.81 1.00 -16.76
C ASP A 105 11.38 1.72 -15.46
N ASP A 106 10.97 0.97 -14.44
CA ASP A 106 10.55 1.49 -13.15
C ASP A 106 11.69 1.54 -12.12
N GLU A 107 12.92 1.22 -12.52
CA GLU A 107 14.06 1.08 -11.61
C GLU A 107 14.28 2.33 -10.74
N ALA A 108 14.28 3.51 -11.35
CA ALA A 108 14.51 4.75 -10.60
C ALA A 108 13.41 5.00 -9.56
N GLN A 109 12.17 4.78 -9.92
CA GLN A 109 11.02 4.95 -9.03
C GLN A 109 11.06 3.95 -7.87
N LEU A 110 11.26 2.67 -8.18
CA LEU A 110 11.28 1.60 -7.16
C LEU A 110 12.48 1.72 -6.23
N THR A 111 13.63 2.12 -6.75
CA THR A 111 14.81 2.40 -5.94
C THR A 111 14.57 3.57 -4.99
N GLY A 112 13.89 4.62 -5.47
CA GLY A 112 13.49 5.75 -4.65
C GLY A 112 12.54 5.34 -3.52
N TYR A 113 11.52 4.56 -3.83
CA TYR A 113 10.60 4.03 -2.82
C TYR A 113 11.32 3.20 -1.76
N PHE A 114 12.24 2.33 -2.19
CA PHE A 114 13.03 1.52 -1.26
C PHE A 114 13.80 2.40 -0.27
N GLY A 115 14.48 3.43 -0.78
CA GLY A 115 15.23 4.36 0.06
C GLY A 115 14.35 5.12 1.04
N GLU A 116 13.23 5.66 0.58
CA GLU A 116 12.32 6.45 1.41
C GLU A 116 11.59 5.59 2.45
N LEU A 117 11.14 4.39 2.07
CA LEU A 117 10.49 3.47 3.01
C LEU A 117 11.43 2.98 4.09
N SER A 118 12.70 2.79 3.77
CA SER A 118 13.70 2.32 4.74
C SER A 118 14.25 3.43 5.64
N ALA A 119 14.02 4.69 5.32
CA ALA A 119 14.47 5.82 6.13
C ALA A 119 13.80 5.78 7.52
N GLY A 120 14.60 5.67 8.57
CA GLY A 120 14.12 5.48 9.94
C GLY A 120 13.68 4.06 10.28
N GLY A 121 13.71 3.15 9.33
CA GLY A 121 13.44 1.74 9.51
C GLY A 121 14.71 0.89 9.44
N THR A 122 14.58 -0.33 8.94
CA THR A 122 15.67 -1.31 8.85
C THR A 122 15.72 -1.95 7.48
N VAL A 123 16.87 -1.94 6.83
CA VAL A 123 17.10 -2.72 5.62
C VAL A 123 17.41 -4.16 6.03
N LEU A 124 16.55 -5.09 5.63
CA LEU A 124 16.70 -6.52 5.92
C LEU A 124 17.55 -7.20 4.86
N GLN A 125 17.34 -6.83 3.59
CA GLN A 125 18.11 -7.28 2.44
C GLN A 125 18.34 -6.08 1.53
N PRO A 126 19.59 -5.65 1.28
CA PRO A 126 19.85 -4.53 0.38
C PRO A 126 19.28 -4.76 -1.02
N LEU A 127 18.78 -3.70 -1.64
CA LEU A 127 18.29 -3.75 -3.02
C LEU A 127 19.48 -3.93 -3.97
N MET A 128 19.62 -5.13 -4.52
CA MET A 128 20.74 -5.49 -5.38
C MET A 128 20.32 -6.59 -6.35
N VAL A 129 21.12 -6.76 -7.40
CA VAL A 129 20.87 -7.81 -8.39
C VAL A 129 20.98 -9.19 -7.72
N ALA A 130 19.91 -9.96 -7.85
CA ALA A 130 19.80 -11.30 -7.31
C ALA A 130 20.34 -12.34 -8.31
N PRO A 131 20.64 -13.58 -7.85
CA PRO A 131 21.14 -14.63 -8.75
C PRO A 131 20.24 -14.96 -9.93
N TRP A 132 18.93 -14.70 -9.80
CA TRP A 132 17.96 -14.93 -10.89
C TRP A 132 17.85 -13.76 -11.89
N GLY A 133 18.64 -12.68 -11.71
CA GLY A 133 18.75 -11.58 -12.67
C GLY A 133 17.96 -10.33 -12.36
N ASP A 134 16.94 -10.42 -11.51
CA ASP A 134 16.19 -9.26 -11.05
C ASP A 134 16.92 -8.56 -9.90
N SER A 135 16.61 -7.29 -9.67
CA SER A 135 17.01 -6.63 -8.43
C SER A 135 15.95 -6.88 -7.37
N PHE A 136 16.39 -7.26 -6.17
CA PHE A 136 15.50 -7.59 -5.05
C PHE A 136 16.03 -6.95 -3.77
N GLY A 137 15.12 -6.46 -2.94
CA GLY A 137 15.43 -5.95 -1.62
C GLY A 137 14.27 -6.14 -0.67
N MET A 138 14.59 -6.07 0.61
CA MET A 138 13.61 -6.22 1.70
C MET A 138 13.95 -5.23 2.79
N LEU A 139 12.92 -4.61 3.34
CA LEU A 139 13.05 -3.65 4.42
C LEU A 139 11.89 -3.78 5.41
N LYS A 140 12.09 -3.25 6.59
CA LYS A 140 11.03 -3.00 7.56
C LYS A 140 10.96 -1.49 7.75
N ASP A 141 9.80 -0.91 7.54
CA ASP A 141 9.63 0.53 7.66
C ASP A 141 9.59 0.98 9.13
N PRO A 142 9.58 2.30 9.41
CA PRO A 142 9.56 2.79 10.79
C PRO A 142 8.32 2.36 11.60
N PHE A 143 7.27 1.94 10.92
CA PHE A 143 5.99 1.54 11.55
C PHE A 143 5.84 0.03 11.69
N GLY A 144 6.88 -0.72 11.35
CA GLY A 144 6.92 -2.17 11.53
C GLY A 144 6.38 -2.99 10.37
N ILE A 145 6.07 -2.36 9.24
CA ILE A 145 5.60 -3.06 8.04
C ILE A 145 6.80 -3.51 7.20
N THR A 146 6.78 -4.78 6.80
CA THR A 146 7.81 -5.34 5.91
C THR A 146 7.43 -5.10 4.46
N TRP A 147 8.39 -4.60 3.69
CA TRP A 147 8.26 -4.33 2.25
C TRP A 147 9.28 -5.14 1.47
N LEU A 148 8.83 -5.70 0.36
CA LEU A 148 9.66 -6.34 -0.64
C LEU A 148 9.65 -5.46 -1.89
N VAL A 149 10.81 -5.29 -2.52
CA VAL A 149 10.91 -4.58 -3.81
C VAL A 149 11.60 -5.50 -4.79
N ASN A 150 10.97 -5.70 -5.95
CA ASN A 150 11.52 -6.50 -7.05
C ASN A 150 11.47 -5.69 -8.34
N ILE A 151 12.62 -5.56 -8.99
CA ILE A 151 12.76 -4.87 -10.27
C ILE A 151 13.19 -5.91 -11.29
N ALA A 152 12.38 -6.14 -12.32
CA ALA A 152 12.73 -7.09 -13.36
C ALA A 152 14.04 -6.69 -14.05
N GLY A 153 14.86 -7.68 -14.33
CA GLY A 153 16.13 -7.48 -15.04
C GLY A 153 15.93 -7.00 -16.47
N PRO A 154 16.99 -6.47 -17.12
CA PRO A 154 16.89 -5.99 -18.50
C PRO A 154 16.38 -7.08 -19.45
N GLY A 155 15.34 -6.75 -20.25
CA GLY A 155 14.73 -7.67 -21.21
C GLY A 155 13.72 -8.64 -20.62
N ALA A 156 13.44 -8.59 -19.30
CA ALA A 156 12.41 -9.39 -18.67
C ALA A 156 11.10 -8.61 -18.59
N SER A 157 9.95 -9.31 -18.74
CA SER A 157 8.63 -8.74 -18.49
C SER A 157 8.35 -8.75 -16.98
N ALA A 158 7.83 -7.66 -16.48
CA ALA A 158 7.38 -7.58 -15.10
C ALA A 158 6.08 -8.37 -14.90
#